data_56d4f5fbce1bb69308c8fb5668e5f160
#
_entry.id   56d4f5fbce1bb69308c8fb5668e5f160
#
_cell.length_a   1.000
_cell.length_b   1.000
_cell.length_c   1.000
_cell.angle_alpha   90.00
_cell.angle_beta   90.00
_cell.angle_gamma   90.00
#
_symmetry.space_group_name_H-M   'P 1'
#
loop_
_entity.id
_entity.type
_entity.pdbx_description
1 polymer ?
#
loop_
_entity_poly.entity_id
_entity_poly.type
_entity_poly.pdbx_seq_one_letter_code
_entity_poly.pdbx_strand_id
1 'polypeptide(L)'
;GYVRSYLGVLTNDTNDYSINQNTLDLKLKRTDDNVSFFANPFIYQTPNQDVTLGLREAYMDVYFDNMDLRIGKQQIIWGKADGMFITDIVSPKDLGEFLLRDFDEIRTGITSLKANYYLGDNTVEMVWIPTFTPTIMPDETSIWSRIPEFPLPITIDESQKEIPGRLENSEGFIKFSGMSSLLDYEIMAGSMWDDDPNLHVSPIIEQGNPQPLGLTLTPKHHQLTLVGGSFSSELGGFILRGEGAYYMGKQFSALNPDQLNLPTSLLEKDYAHYLIGTDFSIGTTRFSTQFIQRAILDYDDLIV
;
A
#
# COMPACT_ATOMS: atom_id res chain seq x y z
N GLY A 1 18.89 12.92 7.33
CA GLY A 1 18.86 11.74 8.16
C GLY A 1 18.60 12.08 9.62
N TYR A 2 18.33 11.07 10.42
CA TYR A 2 18.03 11.23 11.85
C TYR A 2 18.56 10.05 12.67
N VAL A 3 18.65 10.26 13.99
CA VAL A 3 18.77 9.19 14.98
C VAL A 3 17.53 9.25 15.85
N ARG A 4 16.84 8.11 16.00
CA ARG A 4 15.60 8.02 16.79
C ARG A 4 15.69 6.83 17.75
N SER A 5 15.32 7.06 19.00
CA SER A 5 14.99 6.01 19.96
C SER A 5 13.50 6.04 20.20
N TYR A 6 12.83 4.94 19.93
CA TYR A 6 11.38 4.81 20.01
C TYR A 6 11.03 3.73 21.04
N LEU A 7 10.36 4.14 22.11
CA LEU A 7 9.98 3.28 23.22
C LEU A 7 8.49 3.40 23.47
N GLY A 8 7.77 2.31 23.38
CA GLY A 8 6.37 2.19 23.77
C GLY A 8 6.21 1.07 24.79
N VAL A 9 5.38 1.30 25.81
CA VAL A 9 5.07 0.33 26.85
C VAL A 9 3.59 0.07 26.88
N LEU A 10 3.18 -1.20 26.94
CA LEU A 10 1.80 -1.59 27.14
C LEU A 10 1.38 -1.23 28.57
N THR A 11 0.25 -0.56 28.72
CA THR A 11 -0.33 -0.17 30.03
C THR A 11 -1.28 -1.22 30.60
N ASN A 12 -1.17 -2.46 30.07
CA ASN A 12 -1.88 -3.62 30.60
C ASN A 12 -1.09 -4.27 31.75
N ASP A 13 -1.62 -5.36 32.29
CA ASP A 13 -1.01 -6.06 33.44
C ASP A 13 0.35 -6.71 33.13
N THR A 14 0.74 -6.82 31.84
CA THR A 14 2.02 -7.42 31.45
C THR A 14 3.18 -6.47 31.54
N ASN A 15 2.96 -5.14 31.37
CA ASN A 15 3.98 -4.10 31.25
C ASN A 15 5.04 -4.39 30.18
N ASP A 16 4.68 -5.11 29.12
CA ASP A 16 5.55 -5.44 28.02
C ASP A 16 5.77 -4.22 27.10
N TYR A 17 6.86 -4.26 26.35
CA TYR A 17 7.10 -3.25 25.32
C TYR A 17 6.20 -3.48 24.10
N SER A 18 5.51 -2.43 23.66
CA SER A 18 4.84 -2.43 22.37
C SER A 18 5.79 -2.15 21.22
N ILE A 19 6.82 -1.33 21.48
CA ILE A 19 7.93 -1.06 20.58
C ILE A 19 9.15 -0.68 21.41
N ASN A 20 10.33 -1.12 20.99
CA ASN A 20 11.61 -0.68 21.53
C ASN A 20 12.64 -0.73 20.41
N GLN A 21 12.83 0.39 19.73
CA GLN A 21 13.60 0.48 18.51
C GLN A 21 14.53 1.67 18.53
N ASN A 22 15.78 1.44 18.13
CA ASN A 22 16.75 2.49 17.86
C ASN A 22 17.03 2.52 16.35
N THR A 23 16.88 3.68 15.72
CA THR A 23 17.05 3.85 14.29
C THR A 23 18.13 4.88 13.99
N LEU A 24 19.03 4.56 13.07
CA LEU A 24 19.90 5.50 12.37
C LEU A 24 19.47 5.51 10.89
N ASP A 25 19.04 6.64 10.43
CA ASP A 25 18.63 6.88 9.03
C ASP A 25 19.56 7.91 8.40
N LEU A 26 20.08 7.63 7.21
CA LEU A 26 21.01 8.50 6.50
C LEU A 26 20.41 8.86 5.13
N LYS A 27 20.36 10.16 4.80
CA LYS A 27 19.97 10.64 3.46
C LYS A 27 21.21 11.21 2.78
N LEU A 28 21.65 10.55 1.72
CA LEU A 28 22.82 10.92 0.91
C LEU A 28 22.32 11.38 -0.46
N LYS A 29 22.72 12.58 -0.85
CA LYS A 29 22.38 13.14 -2.16
C LYS A 29 23.61 13.77 -2.80
N ARG A 30 23.81 13.52 -4.10
CA ARG A 30 24.81 14.18 -4.93
C ARG A 30 24.16 14.52 -6.28
N THR A 31 24.35 15.76 -6.71
CA THR A 31 23.91 16.24 -8.03
C THR A 31 25.12 16.72 -8.79
N ASP A 32 25.19 16.35 -10.07
CA ASP A 32 26.24 16.72 -11.00
C ASP A 32 25.61 16.97 -12.37
N ASP A 33 25.64 18.21 -12.85
CA ASP A 33 24.97 18.69 -14.07
C ASP A 33 23.50 18.23 -14.13
N ASN A 34 23.19 17.34 -15.08
CA ASN A 34 21.86 16.82 -15.35
C ASN A 34 21.59 15.43 -14.71
N VAL A 35 22.41 15.00 -13.75
CA VAL A 35 22.25 13.73 -13.05
C VAL A 35 22.27 13.95 -11.54
N SER A 36 21.35 13.31 -10.82
CA SER A 36 21.32 13.31 -9.37
C SER A 36 21.27 11.88 -8.84
N PHE A 37 22.05 11.60 -7.82
CA PHE A 37 22.00 10.33 -7.09
C PHE A 37 21.45 10.55 -5.70
N PHE A 38 20.60 9.65 -5.27
CA PHE A 38 20.04 9.62 -3.93
C PHE A 38 20.15 8.22 -3.34
N ALA A 39 20.49 8.14 -2.04
CA ALA A 39 20.45 6.89 -1.28
C ALA A 39 20.03 7.18 0.16
N ASN A 40 19.12 6.35 0.68
CA ASN A 40 18.64 6.42 2.06
C ASN A 40 18.80 5.06 2.76
N PRO A 41 20.04 4.70 3.13
CA PRO A 41 20.29 3.55 3.99
C PRO A 41 19.83 3.84 5.42
N PHE A 42 19.36 2.79 6.10
CA PHE A 42 19.02 2.85 7.51
C PHE A 42 19.50 1.61 8.25
N ILE A 43 19.73 1.77 9.54
CA ILE A 43 20.00 0.69 10.47
C ILE A 43 18.96 0.82 11.58
N TYR A 44 18.30 -0.27 11.94
CA TYR A 44 17.52 -0.29 13.16
C TYR A 44 17.84 -1.52 14.02
N GLN A 45 17.68 -1.37 15.30
CA GLN A 45 17.89 -2.40 16.30
C GLN A 45 16.68 -2.44 17.24
N THR A 46 16.16 -3.63 17.47
CA THR A 46 15.19 -3.92 18.53
C THR A 46 15.85 -4.81 19.58
N PRO A 47 15.47 -4.74 20.88
CA PRO A 47 16.18 -5.44 21.96
C PRO A 47 16.28 -6.94 21.79
N ASN A 48 15.32 -7.56 21.13
CA ASN A 48 15.21 -9.00 20.97
C ASN A 48 15.52 -9.49 19.55
N GLN A 49 15.98 -8.61 18.69
CA GLN A 49 16.30 -8.92 17.30
C GLN A 49 17.70 -8.44 16.93
N ASP A 50 18.25 -9.07 15.92
CA ASP A 50 19.51 -8.64 15.32
C ASP A 50 19.40 -7.24 14.71
N VAL A 51 20.53 -6.60 14.52
CA VAL A 51 20.62 -5.32 13.81
C VAL A 51 20.19 -5.53 12.36
N THR A 52 19.18 -4.80 11.94
CA THR A 52 18.70 -4.81 10.55
C THR A 52 19.28 -3.63 9.79
N LEU A 53 19.99 -3.93 8.70
CA LEU A 53 20.43 -2.94 7.71
C LEU A 53 19.47 -2.97 6.53
N GLY A 54 18.95 -1.81 6.17
CA GLY A 54 18.01 -1.68 5.06
C GLY A 54 18.32 -0.48 4.17
N LEU A 55 17.58 -0.42 3.08
CA LEU A 55 17.63 0.65 2.08
C LEU A 55 16.21 1.08 1.76
N ARG A 56 15.82 2.29 2.18
CA ARG A 56 14.49 2.83 1.86
C ARG A 56 14.40 3.17 0.39
N GLU A 57 15.36 3.94 -0.09
CA GLU A 57 15.46 4.38 -1.47
C GLU A 57 16.92 4.39 -1.94
N ALA A 58 17.15 4.08 -3.20
CA ALA A 58 18.41 4.29 -3.92
C ALA A 58 18.13 4.44 -5.40
N TYR A 59 18.24 5.64 -5.92
CA TYR A 59 17.90 5.93 -7.30
C TYR A 59 18.81 6.99 -7.93
N MET A 60 18.75 7.04 -9.25
CA MET A 60 19.37 8.05 -10.07
C MET A 60 18.29 8.81 -10.84
N ASP A 61 18.31 10.13 -10.78
CA ASP A 61 17.55 11.01 -11.65
C ASP A 61 18.43 11.49 -12.83
N VAL A 62 17.84 11.50 -14.01
CA VAL A 62 18.43 12.08 -15.22
C VAL A 62 17.46 13.12 -15.77
N TYR A 63 17.92 14.35 -15.91
CA TYR A 63 17.11 15.50 -16.31
C TYR A 63 17.38 15.86 -17.77
N PHE A 64 16.30 15.98 -18.56
CA PHE A 64 16.27 16.45 -19.93
C PHE A 64 15.44 17.74 -20.00
N ASP A 65 15.40 18.40 -21.15
CA ASP A 65 14.69 19.68 -21.30
C ASP A 65 13.20 19.63 -20.92
N ASN A 66 12.52 18.54 -21.27
CA ASN A 66 11.09 18.37 -21.06
C ASN A 66 10.71 17.02 -20.45
N MET A 67 11.70 16.29 -19.92
CA MET A 67 11.47 14.96 -19.32
C MET A 67 12.48 14.69 -18.21
N ASP A 68 12.03 14.09 -17.13
CA ASP A 68 12.87 13.51 -16.08
C ASP A 68 12.70 12.01 -16.06
N LEU A 69 13.81 11.29 -15.92
CA LEU A 69 13.84 9.85 -15.70
C LEU A 69 14.38 9.57 -14.31
N ARG A 70 13.70 8.70 -13.55
CA ARG A 70 14.20 8.15 -12.31
C ARG A 70 14.29 6.63 -12.41
N ILE A 71 15.45 6.08 -12.06
CA ILE A 71 15.75 4.65 -12.15
C ILE A 71 16.30 4.17 -10.80
N GLY A 72 15.73 3.14 -10.26
CA GLY A 72 16.19 2.52 -9.01
C GLY A 72 15.09 2.26 -8.02
N LYS A 73 15.49 2.00 -6.76
CA LYS A 73 14.56 1.80 -5.64
C LYS A 73 14.03 3.15 -5.17
N GLN A 74 12.74 3.39 -5.31
CA GLN A 74 12.09 4.66 -5.01
C GLN A 74 10.70 4.48 -4.43
N GLN A 75 10.26 5.43 -3.60
CA GLN A 75 8.87 5.56 -3.20
C GLN A 75 8.14 6.43 -4.24
N ILE A 76 6.97 5.99 -4.67
CA ILE A 76 6.10 6.72 -5.59
C ILE A 76 4.79 6.97 -4.87
N ILE A 77 4.47 8.24 -4.66
CA ILE A 77 3.32 8.66 -3.87
C ILE A 77 2.32 9.31 -4.82
N TRP A 78 1.14 8.73 -4.90
CA TRP A 78 -0.01 9.28 -5.60
C TRP A 78 -1.12 9.60 -4.60
N GLY A 79 -2.10 10.39 -5.05
CA GLY A 79 -3.22 10.75 -4.20
C GLY A 79 -2.95 11.94 -3.26
N LYS A 80 -4.03 12.44 -2.69
CA LYS A 80 -4.08 13.64 -1.82
C LYS A 80 -4.87 13.41 -0.54
N ALA A 81 -5.31 12.18 -0.28
CA ALA A 81 -6.07 11.84 0.92
C ALA A 81 -5.18 11.85 2.18
N ASP A 82 -5.66 12.46 3.25
CA ASP A 82 -4.98 12.44 4.53
C ASP A 82 -5.40 11.20 5.32
N GLY A 83 -4.42 10.34 5.66
CA GLY A 83 -4.62 9.16 6.48
C GLY A 83 -5.31 7.98 5.78
N MET A 84 -5.53 8.05 4.46
CA MET A 84 -6.10 6.95 3.66
C MET A 84 -5.32 6.79 2.36
N PHE A 85 -5.27 5.55 1.86
CA PHE A 85 -4.64 5.19 0.61
C PHE A 85 -5.74 4.81 -0.40
N ILE A 86 -6.14 5.75 -1.26
CA ILE A 86 -7.18 5.54 -2.27
C ILE A 86 -6.54 5.38 -3.64
N THR A 87 -5.77 6.37 -4.10
CA THR A 87 -5.00 6.31 -5.33
C THR A 87 -3.49 6.18 -5.09
N ASP A 88 -3.07 6.18 -3.84
CA ASP A 88 -1.69 5.97 -3.42
C ASP A 88 -1.37 4.47 -3.33
N ILE A 89 -1.19 3.86 -4.50
CA ILE A 89 -1.20 2.41 -4.73
C ILE A 89 0.07 1.89 -5.41
N VAL A 90 0.95 2.79 -5.86
CA VAL A 90 2.14 2.37 -6.62
C VAL A 90 3.21 1.78 -5.70
N SER A 91 3.35 2.34 -4.49
CA SER A 91 4.28 1.84 -3.48
C SER A 91 3.53 0.99 -2.46
N PRO A 92 3.90 -0.29 -2.28
CA PRO A 92 3.31 -1.15 -1.26
C PRO A 92 3.65 -0.62 0.14
N LYS A 93 2.97 -1.11 1.15
CA LYS A 93 3.05 -0.59 2.52
C LYS A 93 3.82 -1.53 3.43
N ASP A 94 4.49 -0.98 4.41
CA ASP A 94 5.04 -1.70 5.53
C ASP A 94 4.11 -1.49 6.74
N LEU A 95 3.28 -2.48 7.00
CA LEU A 95 2.33 -2.50 8.11
C LEU A 95 2.88 -3.25 9.33
N GLY A 96 4.15 -3.64 9.32
CA GLY A 96 4.77 -4.42 10.40
C GLY A 96 4.59 -3.82 11.79
N GLU A 97 4.56 -2.49 11.90
CA GLU A 97 4.30 -1.75 13.13
C GLU A 97 3.03 -0.88 13.04
N PHE A 98 2.20 -1.13 12.04
CA PHE A 98 0.90 -0.53 11.76
C PHE A 98 0.84 1.00 11.99
N LEU A 99 0.30 1.44 13.13
CA LEU A 99 0.11 2.86 13.43
C LEU A 99 1.34 3.58 14.00
N LEU A 100 2.44 2.89 14.25
CA LEU A 100 3.64 3.47 14.86
C LEU A 100 4.65 4.01 13.84
N ARG A 101 4.48 3.67 12.57
CA ARG A 101 5.34 4.20 11.50
C ARG A 101 4.93 5.59 11.08
N ASP A 102 5.92 6.45 10.87
CA ASP A 102 5.69 7.73 10.22
C ASP A 102 5.18 7.53 8.79
N PHE A 103 4.40 8.46 8.29
CA PHE A 103 3.74 8.36 6.98
C PHE A 103 4.73 8.19 5.81
N ASP A 104 5.94 8.76 5.95
CA ASP A 104 7.03 8.59 4.98
C ASP A 104 7.71 7.21 5.09
N GLU A 105 7.57 6.53 6.23
CA GLU A 105 8.18 5.23 6.48
C GLU A 105 7.25 4.05 6.19
N ILE A 106 5.94 4.29 6.12
CA ILE A 106 4.95 3.25 5.85
C ILE A 106 5.02 2.73 4.41
N ARG A 107 5.49 3.55 3.46
CA ARG A 107 5.63 3.12 2.07
C ARG A 107 6.95 2.43 1.84
N THR A 108 6.91 1.28 1.20
CA THR A 108 8.10 0.54 0.79
C THR A 108 8.59 1.04 -0.57
N GLY A 109 9.87 1.37 -0.67
CA GLY A 109 10.47 1.71 -1.95
C GLY A 109 10.51 0.49 -2.88
N ILE A 110 10.15 0.69 -4.13
CA ILE A 110 10.11 -0.30 -5.21
C ILE A 110 11.17 -0.03 -6.25
N THR A 111 11.74 -1.08 -6.83
CA THR A 111 12.65 -0.94 -7.98
C THR A 111 11.82 -0.67 -9.22
N SER A 112 11.96 0.52 -9.79
CA SER A 112 11.13 0.97 -10.91
C SER A 112 11.85 1.95 -11.82
N LEU A 113 11.32 2.09 -13.04
CA LEU A 113 11.60 3.17 -13.95
C LEU A 113 10.41 4.14 -13.92
N LYS A 114 10.66 5.38 -13.57
CA LYS A 114 9.67 6.45 -13.60
C LYS A 114 10.10 7.54 -14.60
N ALA A 115 9.19 7.92 -15.48
CA ALA A 115 9.39 9.01 -16.44
C ALA A 115 8.32 10.07 -16.22
N ASN A 116 8.74 11.32 -16.07
CA ASN A 116 7.86 12.48 -16.05
C ASN A 116 8.09 13.25 -17.36
N TYR A 117 7.06 13.42 -18.17
CA TYR A 117 7.09 14.20 -19.39
C TYR A 117 6.26 15.47 -19.20
N TYR A 118 6.87 16.63 -19.41
CA TYR A 118 6.29 17.95 -19.17
C TYR A 118 5.65 18.53 -20.42
N LEU A 119 4.38 18.93 -20.34
CA LEU A 119 3.55 19.49 -21.41
C LEU A 119 2.99 20.85 -20.95
N GLY A 120 3.85 21.86 -20.87
CA GLY A 120 3.48 23.15 -20.29
C GLY A 120 3.13 22.99 -18.80
N ASP A 121 1.90 23.35 -18.42
CA ASP A 121 1.41 23.22 -17.05
C ASP A 121 0.90 21.80 -16.69
N ASN A 122 1.06 20.87 -17.62
CA ASN A 122 0.63 19.49 -17.41
C ASN A 122 1.82 18.53 -17.38
N THR A 123 1.67 17.40 -16.73
CA THR A 123 2.69 16.34 -16.65
C THR A 123 2.05 14.99 -16.92
N VAL A 124 2.73 14.18 -17.73
CA VAL A 124 2.46 12.74 -17.86
C VAL A 124 3.54 12.01 -17.07
N GLU A 125 3.14 11.29 -16.04
CA GLU A 125 4.01 10.38 -15.29
C GLU A 125 3.74 8.95 -15.73
N MET A 126 4.79 8.22 -16.07
CA MET A 126 4.74 6.80 -16.41
C MET A 126 5.64 6.03 -15.45
N VAL A 127 5.14 4.92 -14.93
CA VAL A 127 5.88 4.06 -14.02
C VAL A 127 5.84 2.63 -14.55
N TRP A 128 7.00 1.98 -14.57
CA TRP A 128 7.14 0.56 -14.86
C TRP A 128 7.91 -0.12 -13.72
N ILE A 129 7.30 -1.19 -13.18
CA ILE A 129 7.84 -1.99 -12.08
C ILE A 129 8.11 -3.40 -12.63
N PRO A 130 9.37 -3.79 -12.81
CA PRO A 130 9.72 -5.08 -13.40
C PRO A 130 9.47 -6.27 -12.47
N THR A 131 9.44 -6.05 -11.16
CA THR A 131 9.29 -7.10 -10.14
C THR A 131 8.34 -6.66 -9.06
N PHE A 132 7.33 -7.46 -8.82
CA PHE A 132 6.34 -7.24 -7.76
C PHE A 132 6.98 -7.21 -6.37
N THR A 133 6.46 -6.37 -5.50
CA THR A 133 6.82 -6.27 -4.08
C THR A 133 5.54 -6.19 -3.26
N PRO A 134 5.23 -7.16 -2.39
CA PRO A 134 4.00 -7.16 -1.61
C PRO A 134 4.05 -6.19 -0.43
N THR A 135 2.87 -5.90 0.15
CA THR A 135 2.73 -5.30 1.47
C THR A 135 3.44 -6.17 2.52
N ILE A 136 4.23 -5.53 3.39
CA ILE A 136 4.84 -6.19 4.56
C ILE A 136 3.80 -6.22 5.68
N MET A 137 3.38 -7.41 6.06
CA MET A 137 2.42 -7.62 7.15
C MET A 137 3.13 -7.72 8.50
N PRO A 138 2.44 -7.46 9.62
CA PRO A 138 2.98 -7.69 10.96
C PRO A 138 3.43 -9.15 11.13
N ASP A 139 4.52 -9.36 11.87
CA ASP A 139 4.94 -10.70 12.29
C ASP A 139 3.82 -11.39 13.10
N GLU A 140 3.70 -12.71 12.99
CA GLU A 140 2.65 -13.48 13.69
C GLU A 140 2.66 -13.29 15.21
N THR A 141 3.83 -13.03 15.78
CA THR A 141 4.03 -12.79 17.22
C THR A 141 3.83 -11.33 17.63
N SER A 142 3.65 -10.44 16.66
CA SER A 142 3.45 -9.01 16.90
C SER A 142 2.08 -8.73 17.52
N ILE A 143 2.01 -7.77 18.44
CA ILE A 143 0.74 -7.25 18.98
C ILE A 143 -0.17 -6.65 17.89
N TRP A 144 0.39 -6.35 16.73
CA TRP A 144 -0.30 -5.80 15.55
C TRP A 144 -0.79 -6.90 14.60
N SER A 145 -0.40 -8.16 14.84
CA SER A 145 -0.87 -9.29 14.05
C SER A 145 -2.39 -9.50 14.27
N ARG A 146 -3.11 -9.59 13.17
CA ARG A 146 -4.55 -9.89 13.15
C ARG A 146 -4.79 -11.09 12.26
N ILE A 147 -4.39 -12.26 12.73
CA ILE A 147 -4.78 -13.51 12.07
C ILE A 147 -6.26 -13.73 12.42
N PRO A 148 -7.15 -13.88 11.43
CA PRO A 148 -8.54 -14.19 11.69
C PRO A 148 -8.66 -15.48 12.52
N GLU A 149 -9.57 -15.50 13.48
CA GLU A 149 -9.88 -16.74 14.22
C GLU A 149 -10.64 -17.69 13.30
N PHE A 150 -10.12 -18.89 13.18
CA PHE A 150 -10.77 -19.97 12.45
C PHE A 150 -11.30 -21.03 13.42
N PRO A 151 -12.47 -21.63 13.12
CA PRO A 151 -13.08 -22.63 14.01
C PRO A 151 -12.33 -23.97 14.03
N LEU A 152 -11.34 -24.15 13.17
CA LEU A 152 -10.55 -25.37 13.02
C LEU A 152 -9.05 -25.04 13.04
N PRO A 153 -8.17 -26.02 13.36
CA PRO A 153 -6.73 -25.84 13.25
C PRO A 153 -6.33 -25.40 11.85
N ILE A 154 -5.38 -24.46 11.77
CA ILE A 154 -4.89 -23.90 10.50
C ILE A 154 -3.47 -24.36 10.18
N THR A 155 -3.18 -24.54 8.91
CA THR A 155 -1.84 -24.72 8.33
C THR A 155 -1.65 -23.67 7.23
N ILE A 156 -0.54 -22.95 7.23
CA ILE A 156 -0.25 -21.95 6.20
C ILE A 156 0.64 -22.59 5.13
N ASP A 157 0.22 -22.50 3.86
CA ASP A 157 0.99 -22.90 2.69
C ASP A 157 1.40 -21.68 1.89
N GLU A 158 2.64 -21.22 2.08
CA GLU A 158 3.19 -20.06 1.38
C GLU A 158 3.73 -20.35 -0.03
N SER A 159 3.58 -21.57 -0.54
CA SER A 159 4.16 -22.00 -1.82
C SER A 159 3.70 -21.16 -3.03
N GLN A 160 2.59 -20.45 -2.94
CA GLN A 160 2.00 -19.65 -4.01
C GLN A 160 1.94 -18.15 -3.71
N LYS A 161 2.61 -17.70 -2.66
CA LYS A 161 2.66 -16.30 -2.24
C LYS A 161 3.57 -15.45 -3.13
N GLU A 162 4.65 -16.04 -3.64
CA GLU A 162 5.63 -15.33 -4.44
C GLU A 162 5.20 -15.21 -5.91
N ILE A 163 5.28 -14.00 -6.45
CA ILE A 163 5.11 -13.73 -7.88
C ILE A 163 6.50 -13.77 -8.54
N PRO A 164 6.74 -14.69 -9.49
CA PRO A 164 8.04 -14.80 -10.16
C PRO A 164 8.41 -13.50 -10.89
N GLY A 165 9.67 -13.06 -10.76
CA GLY A 165 10.21 -11.88 -11.44
C GLY A 165 10.38 -12.11 -12.96
N ARG A 166 9.28 -12.03 -13.72
CA ARG A 166 9.21 -12.15 -15.17
C ARG A 166 8.54 -10.93 -15.77
N LEU A 167 8.86 -10.58 -17.01
CA LEU A 167 8.26 -9.43 -17.71
C LEU A 167 6.74 -9.49 -17.78
N GLU A 168 6.16 -10.67 -17.90
CA GLU A 168 4.70 -10.89 -17.91
C GLU A 168 4.02 -10.54 -16.58
N ASN A 169 4.79 -10.48 -15.49
CA ASN A 169 4.35 -10.16 -14.14
C ASN A 169 4.72 -8.73 -13.75
N SER A 170 5.24 -7.92 -14.68
CA SER A 170 5.55 -6.53 -14.42
C SER A 170 4.28 -5.69 -14.27
N GLU A 171 4.41 -4.59 -13.54
CA GLU A 171 3.33 -3.65 -13.30
C GLU A 171 3.58 -2.36 -14.07
N GLY A 172 2.50 -1.71 -14.48
CA GLY A 172 2.58 -0.48 -15.25
C GLY A 172 1.51 0.53 -14.86
N PHE A 173 1.93 1.80 -14.74
CA PHE A 173 1.04 2.87 -14.31
C PHE A 173 1.26 4.10 -15.16
N ILE A 174 0.20 4.87 -15.35
CA ILE A 174 0.22 6.17 -16.00
C ILE A 174 -0.63 7.16 -15.23
N LYS A 175 -0.12 8.38 -15.06
CA LYS A 175 -0.83 9.48 -14.44
C LYS A 175 -0.67 10.74 -15.29
N PHE A 176 -1.77 11.42 -15.54
CA PHE A 176 -1.81 12.74 -16.11
C PHE A 176 -2.22 13.73 -15.02
N SER A 177 -1.41 14.75 -14.79
CA SER A 177 -1.70 15.80 -13.83
C SER A 177 -1.64 17.17 -14.49
N GLY A 178 -2.51 18.05 -14.06
CA GLY A 178 -2.56 19.43 -14.53
C GLY A 178 -2.97 20.37 -13.41
N MET A 179 -2.58 21.62 -13.59
CA MET A 179 -2.88 22.71 -12.68
C MET A 179 -3.49 23.88 -13.45
N SER A 180 -4.58 24.42 -12.93
CA SER A 180 -5.21 25.63 -13.43
C SER A 180 -5.38 26.64 -12.29
N SER A 181 -5.82 27.85 -12.58
CA SER A 181 -6.06 28.88 -11.56
C SER A 181 -7.15 28.50 -10.54
N LEU A 182 -7.99 27.51 -10.83
CA LEU A 182 -9.12 27.11 -9.99
C LEU A 182 -9.04 25.66 -9.51
N LEU A 183 -8.30 24.81 -10.23
CA LEU A 183 -8.38 23.36 -10.03
C LEU A 183 -7.02 22.71 -10.32
N ASP A 184 -6.51 21.97 -9.36
CA ASP A 184 -5.48 20.98 -9.57
C ASP A 184 -6.17 19.62 -9.77
N TYR A 185 -5.75 18.85 -10.76
CA TYR A 185 -6.36 17.57 -11.06
C TYR A 185 -5.35 16.51 -11.48
N GLU A 186 -5.71 15.27 -11.22
CA GLU A 186 -4.96 14.09 -11.63
C GLU A 186 -5.93 13.03 -12.15
N ILE A 187 -5.53 12.34 -13.22
CA ILE A 187 -6.21 11.16 -13.75
C ILE A 187 -5.17 10.08 -13.90
N MET A 188 -5.48 8.86 -13.49
CA MET A 188 -4.51 7.78 -13.45
C MET A 188 -5.13 6.44 -13.81
N ALA A 189 -4.28 5.56 -14.31
CA ALA A 189 -4.61 4.16 -14.55
C ALA A 189 -3.39 3.28 -14.26
N GLY A 190 -3.63 2.02 -13.92
CA GLY A 190 -2.57 1.05 -13.66
C GLY A 190 -3.05 -0.38 -13.83
N SER A 191 -2.11 -1.25 -14.21
CA SER A 191 -2.23 -2.70 -14.13
C SER A 191 -1.18 -3.20 -13.16
N MET A 192 -1.62 -3.88 -12.12
CA MET A 192 -0.81 -4.22 -10.96
C MET A 192 -1.21 -5.56 -10.37
N TRP A 193 -0.40 -6.05 -9.46
CA TRP A 193 -0.80 -7.10 -8.53
C TRP A 193 -1.43 -6.46 -7.28
N ASP A 194 -2.36 -7.18 -6.67
CA ASP A 194 -2.89 -6.79 -5.37
C ASP A 194 -1.77 -6.95 -4.33
N ASP A 195 -1.35 -5.85 -3.71
CA ASP A 195 -0.27 -5.84 -2.71
C ASP A 195 -0.60 -6.71 -1.49
N ASP A 196 -1.90 -6.84 -1.18
CA ASP A 196 -2.39 -7.66 -0.08
C ASP A 196 -2.81 -9.03 -0.61
N PRO A 197 -2.24 -10.14 -0.09
CA PRO A 197 -2.61 -11.46 -0.55
C PRO A 197 -4.02 -11.84 -0.11
N ASN A 198 -4.77 -12.49 -0.97
CA ASN A 198 -6.02 -13.14 -0.61
C ASN A 198 -5.75 -14.54 -0.05
N LEU A 199 -6.42 -14.90 1.04
CA LEU A 199 -6.31 -16.22 1.65
C LEU A 199 -7.23 -17.20 0.92
N HIS A 200 -6.66 -18.14 0.17
CA HIS A 200 -7.37 -19.29 -0.35
C HIS A 200 -7.48 -20.34 0.75
N VAL A 201 -8.68 -20.58 1.24
CA VAL A 201 -8.94 -21.52 2.33
C VAL A 201 -9.39 -22.85 1.76
N SER A 202 -8.73 -23.93 2.13
CA SER A 202 -9.08 -25.28 1.71
C SER A 202 -9.23 -26.20 2.92
N PRO A 203 -10.32 -27.03 3.02
CA PRO A 203 -10.49 -27.94 4.11
C PRO A 203 -9.54 -29.14 4.02
N ILE A 204 -8.97 -29.55 5.13
CA ILE A 204 -8.20 -30.80 5.26
C ILE A 204 -9.21 -31.92 5.58
N ILE A 205 -9.45 -32.80 4.61
CA ILE A 205 -10.42 -33.90 4.73
C ILE A 205 -9.67 -35.23 4.76
N GLU A 206 -9.95 -36.07 5.74
CA GLU A 206 -9.45 -37.43 5.80
C GLU A 206 -10.36 -38.38 5.03
N GLN A 207 -9.77 -39.36 4.35
CA GLN A 207 -10.53 -40.32 3.57
C GLN A 207 -11.51 -41.13 4.49
N GLY A 208 -12.80 -41.01 4.21
CA GLY A 208 -13.85 -41.66 4.97
C GLY A 208 -14.48 -40.82 6.10
N ASN A 209 -13.96 -39.59 6.32
CA ASN A 209 -14.57 -38.63 7.24
C ASN A 209 -15.03 -37.41 6.47
N PRO A 210 -16.32 -37.08 6.38
CA PRO A 210 -16.82 -35.92 5.66
C PRO A 210 -16.58 -34.59 6.41
N GLN A 211 -16.18 -34.64 7.68
CA GLN A 211 -15.91 -33.43 8.46
C GLN A 211 -14.45 -33.02 8.31
N PRO A 212 -14.16 -31.73 8.06
CA PRO A 212 -12.79 -31.23 7.97
C PRO A 212 -12.09 -31.31 9.33
N LEU A 213 -10.84 -31.80 9.32
CA LEU A 213 -9.97 -31.86 10.49
C LEU A 213 -9.20 -30.57 10.73
N GLY A 214 -9.08 -29.72 9.70
CA GLY A 214 -8.35 -28.47 9.72
C GLY A 214 -8.55 -27.71 8.41
N LEU A 215 -7.87 -26.57 8.31
CA LEU A 215 -7.88 -25.70 7.13
C LEU A 215 -6.45 -25.43 6.66
N THR A 216 -6.23 -25.46 5.36
CA THR A 216 -5.02 -24.94 4.74
C THR A 216 -5.30 -23.55 4.21
N LEU A 217 -4.51 -22.57 4.64
CA LEU A 217 -4.53 -21.19 4.15
C LEU A 217 -3.40 -20.98 3.16
N THR A 218 -3.73 -20.67 1.91
CA THR A 218 -2.75 -20.42 0.86
C THR A 218 -2.85 -18.95 0.43
N PRO A 219 -1.94 -18.06 0.89
CA PRO A 219 -1.91 -16.67 0.44
C PRO A 219 -1.57 -16.61 -1.06
N LYS A 220 -2.32 -15.81 -1.82
CA LYS A 220 -2.06 -15.56 -3.26
C LYS A 220 -2.34 -14.11 -3.60
N HIS A 221 -1.52 -13.56 -4.47
CA HIS A 221 -1.75 -12.25 -5.08
C HIS A 221 -2.49 -12.42 -6.40
N HIS A 222 -3.38 -11.49 -6.70
CA HIS A 222 -4.18 -11.46 -7.93
C HIS A 222 -3.92 -10.18 -8.70
N GLN A 223 -4.09 -10.21 -10.01
CA GLN A 223 -3.96 -9.01 -10.84
C GLN A 223 -5.16 -8.09 -10.65
N LEU A 224 -4.88 -6.79 -10.57
CA LEU A 224 -5.87 -5.73 -10.50
C LEU A 224 -5.62 -4.73 -11.63
N THR A 225 -6.72 -4.14 -12.10
CA THR A 225 -6.67 -2.94 -12.92
C THR A 225 -7.33 -1.80 -12.17
N LEU A 226 -6.74 -0.62 -12.24
CA LEU A 226 -7.23 0.58 -11.57
C LEU A 226 -7.40 1.70 -12.58
N VAL A 227 -8.48 2.47 -12.41
CA VAL A 227 -8.65 3.80 -13.00
C VAL A 227 -9.09 4.73 -11.88
N GLY A 228 -8.45 5.88 -11.76
CA GLY A 228 -8.73 6.81 -10.68
C GLY A 228 -8.39 8.25 -11.02
N GLY A 229 -8.61 9.12 -10.04
CA GLY A 229 -8.24 10.52 -10.14
C GLY A 229 -8.44 11.26 -8.84
N SER A 230 -7.88 12.45 -8.79
CA SER A 230 -8.03 13.36 -7.67
C SER A 230 -8.17 14.80 -8.15
N PHE A 231 -8.74 15.63 -7.31
CA PHE A 231 -8.78 17.07 -7.54
C PHE A 231 -8.65 17.84 -6.22
N SER A 232 -8.18 19.08 -6.33
CA SER A 232 -8.16 20.06 -5.25
C SER A 232 -8.49 21.43 -5.80
N SER A 233 -9.35 22.18 -5.11
CA SER A 233 -9.79 23.51 -5.53
C SER A 233 -9.89 24.43 -4.31
N GLU A 234 -9.37 25.64 -4.44
CA GLU A 234 -9.53 26.69 -3.43
C GLU A 234 -10.75 27.55 -3.76
N LEU A 235 -11.74 27.54 -2.87
CA LEU A 235 -13.04 28.22 -3.01
C LEU A 235 -13.29 29.17 -1.82
N GLY A 236 -12.88 30.42 -1.95
CA GLY A 236 -13.25 31.46 -0.99
C GLY A 236 -12.88 31.17 0.48
N GLY A 237 -11.72 30.60 0.73
CA GLY A 237 -11.23 30.25 2.08
C GLY A 237 -11.52 28.80 2.50
N PHE A 238 -12.16 28.04 1.63
CA PHE A 238 -12.32 26.58 1.75
C PHE A 238 -11.42 25.90 0.71
N ILE A 239 -10.80 24.80 1.09
CA ILE A 239 -10.13 23.89 0.15
C ILE A 239 -11.04 22.68 -0.01
N LEU A 240 -11.63 22.52 -1.19
CA LEU A 240 -12.39 21.33 -1.54
C LEU A 240 -11.45 20.34 -2.22
N ARG A 241 -11.47 19.08 -1.78
CA ARG A 241 -10.68 18.00 -2.39
C ARG A 241 -11.51 16.74 -2.57
N GLY A 242 -11.20 16.02 -3.62
CA GLY A 242 -11.78 14.71 -3.88
C GLY A 242 -10.75 13.77 -4.46
N GLU A 243 -10.92 12.50 -4.16
CA GLU A 243 -10.09 11.41 -4.67
C GLU A 243 -10.95 10.19 -4.86
N GLY A 244 -10.75 9.45 -5.93
CA GLY A 244 -11.51 8.25 -6.20
C GLY A 244 -10.78 7.29 -7.11
N ALA A 245 -11.00 6.01 -6.86
CA ALA A 245 -10.45 4.92 -7.64
C ALA A 245 -11.51 3.83 -7.85
N TYR A 246 -11.54 3.30 -9.07
CA TYR A 246 -12.31 2.14 -9.47
C TYR A 246 -11.35 1.00 -9.72
N TYR A 247 -11.52 -0.06 -8.97
CA TYR A 247 -10.68 -1.26 -9.02
C TYR A 247 -11.45 -2.40 -9.66
N MET A 248 -10.83 -3.07 -10.61
CA MET A 248 -11.38 -4.20 -11.34
C MET A 248 -10.61 -5.46 -11.01
N GLY A 249 -11.34 -6.57 -10.76
CA GLY A 249 -10.74 -7.88 -10.54
C GLY A 249 -10.32 -8.18 -9.10
N LYS A 250 -10.82 -7.43 -8.09
CA LYS A 250 -10.49 -7.73 -6.67
C LYS A 250 -11.16 -9.02 -6.22
N GLN A 251 -10.37 -9.87 -5.59
CA GLN A 251 -10.86 -11.09 -4.95
C GLN A 251 -11.30 -10.79 -3.51
N PHE A 252 -12.51 -11.20 -3.15
CA PHE A 252 -13.07 -11.09 -1.80
C PHE A 252 -13.31 -12.48 -1.24
N SER A 253 -12.93 -12.68 0.03
CA SER A 253 -13.28 -13.91 0.74
C SER A 253 -14.79 -14.02 0.91
N ALA A 254 -15.33 -15.20 0.67
CA ALA A 254 -16.76 -15.47 0.77
C ALA A 254 -17.04 -16.78 1.47
N LEU A 255 -18.15 -16.82 2.20
CA LEU A 255 -18.66 -18.03 2.84
C LEU A 255 -19.08 -19.03 1.77
N ASN A 256 -18.80 -20.30 2.03
CA ASN A 256 -19.25 -21.40 1.20
C ASN A 256 -20.36 -22.20 1.93
N PRO A 257 -21.65 -22.07 1.52
CA PRO A 257 -22.74 -22.77 2.15
C PRO A 257 -22.60 -24.29 2.10
N ASP A 258 -21.97 -24.82 1.06
CA ASP A 258 -21.73 -26.26 0.89
C ASP A 258 -20.61 -26.80 1.80
N GLN A 259 -19.83 -25.90 2.43
CA GLN A 259 -18.69 -26.23 3.28
C GLN A 259 -18.83 -25.60 4.68
N LEU A 260 -19.95 -25.87 5.36
CA LEU A 260 -20.21 -25.41 6.72
C LEU A 260 -20.15 -23.88 6.91
N ASN A 261 -20.45 -23.12 5.88
CA ASN A 261 -20.28 -21.65 5.85
C ASN A 261 -18.85 -21.20 6.23
N LEU A 262 -17.83 -22.00 5.88
CA LEU A 262 -16.44 -21.58 6.00
C LEU A 262 -16.10 -20.60 4.89
N PRO A 263 -15.14 -19.67 5.08
CA PRO A 263 -14.71 -18.70 4.06
C PRO A 263 -13.77 -19.36 3.03
N THR A 264 -14.24 -20.44 2.39
CA THR A 264 -13.47 -21.25 1.44
C THR A 264 -13.71 -20.86 -0.01
N SER A 265 -14.57 -19.86 -0.27
CA SER A 265 -14.83 -19.31 -1.58
C SER A 265 -14.18 -17.96 -1.77
N LEU A 266 -13.87 -17.61 -3.02
CA LEU A 266 -13.47 -16.26 -3.42
C LEU A 266 -14.45 -15.79 -4.49
N LEU A 267 -14.86 -14.53 -4.37
CA LEU A 267 -15.69 -13.85 -5.34
C LEU A 267 -14.92 -12.68 -5.93
N GLU A 268 -14.79 -12.69 -7.26
CA GLU A 268 -14.23 -11.56 -7.99
C GLU A 268 -15.28 -10.47 -8.13
N LYS A 269 -14.98 -9.28 -7.65
CA LYS A 269 -15.84 -8.11 -7.71
C LYS A 269 -15.02 -6.86 -8.02
N ASP A 270 -15.67 -5.94 -8.68
CA ASP A 270 -15.16 -4.59 -8.80
C ASP A 270 -15.58 -3.75 -7.60
N TYR A 271 -14.80 -2.75 -7.24
CA TYR A 271 -15.17 -1.83 -6.19
C TYR A 271 -14.72 -0.40 -6.46
N ALA A 272 -15.46 0.55 -5.93
CA ALA A 272 -15.09 1.95 -5.90
C ALA A 272 -14.62 2.33 -4.49
N HIS A 273 -13.53 3.09 -4.40
CA HIS A 273 -13.05 3.69 -3.16
C HIS A 273 -12.88 5.18 -3.40
N TYR A 274 -13.54 6.02 -2.62
CA TYR A 274 -13.51 7.46 -2.84
C TYR A 274 -13.61 8.26 -1.56
N LEU A 275 -13.11 9.49 -1.66
CA LEU A 275 -13.11 10.49 -0.62
C LEU A 275 -13.58 11.82 -1.20
N ILE A 276 -14.34 12.56 -0.41
CA ILE A 276 -14.57 13.99 -0.59
C ILE A 276 -14.30 14.69 0.74
N GLY A 277 -13.57 15.79 0.72
CA GLY A 277 -13.18 16.50 1.92
C GLY A 277 -13.10 18.01 1.73
N THR A 278 -13.14 18.72 2.85
CA THR A 278 -12.96 20.16 2.88
C THR A 278 -12.12 20.58 4.07
N ASP A 279 -11.24 21.54 3.83
CA ASP A 279 -10.44 22.20 4.85
C ASP A 279 -10.83 23.68 4.91
N PHE A 280 -10.98 24.21 6.10
CA PHE A 280 -11.24 25.62 6.33
C PHE A 280 -10.72 26.07 7.69
N SER A 281 -10.57 27.38 7.87
CA SER A 281 -10.09 27.95 9.12
C SER A 281 -11.11 28.92 9.70
N ILE A 282 -11.32 28.85 11.01
CA ILE A 282 -12.10 29.83 11.78
C ILE A 282 -11.16 30.44 12.81
N GLY A 283 -10.77 31.70 12.60
CA GLY A 283 -9.73 32.33 13.39
C GLY A 283 -8.40 31.62 13.26
N THR A 284 -7.84 31.12 14.36
CA THR A 284 -6.58 30.36 14.40
C THR A 284 -6.75 28.85 14.32
N THR A 285 -7.98 28.37 14.29
CA THR A 285 -8.29 26.93 14.30
C THR A 285 -8.58 26.45 12.89
N ARG A 286 -7.85 25.43 12.44
CA ARG A 286 -8.10 24.73 11.17
C ARG A 286 -8.99 23.53 11.41
N PHE A 287 -9.98 23.36 10.54
CA PHE A 287 -10.87 22.21 10.48
C PHE A 287 -10.61 21.46 9.20
N SER A 288 -10.55 20.14 9.29
CA SER A 288 -10.49 19.22 8.16
C SER A 288 -11.58 18.18 8.34
N THR A 289 -12.44 18.03 7.33
CA THR A 289 -13.53 17.06 7.33
C THR A 289 -13.47 16.24 6.07
N GLN A 290 -13.59 14.92 6.21
CA GLN A 290 -13.54 13.98 5.09
C GLN A 290 -14.68 12.97 5.21
N PHE A 291 -15.33 12.67 4.09
CA PHE A 291 -16.20 11.52 3.92
C PHE A 291 -15.48 10.51 3.03
N ILE A 292 -15.38 9.27 3.50
CA ILE A 292 -14.67 8.19 2.81
C ILE A 292 -15.63 7.01 2.69
N GLN A 293 -15.71 6.42 1.51
CA GLN A 293 -16.51 5.22 1.28
C GLN A 293 -15.80 4.25 0.35
N ARG A 294 -15.91 2.96 0.70
CA ARG A 294 -15.58 1.83 -0.16
C ARG A 294 -16.88 1.10 -0.48
N ALA A 295 -17.18 0.94 -1.76
CA ALA A 295 -18.40 0.31 -2.25
C ALA A 295 -18.05 -0.85 -3.18
N ILE A 296 -18.40 -2.07 -2.79
CA ILE A 296 -18.29 -3.26 -3.64
C ILE A 296 -19.47 -3.25 -4.58
N LEU A 297 -19.21 -3.36 -5.89
CA LEU A 297 -20.24 -3.41 -6.90
C LEU A 297 -20.79 -4.83 -7.01
N ASP A 298 -22.09 -4.92 -7.31
CA ASP A 298 -22.79 -6.21 -7.34
C ASP A 298 -22.49 -7.04 -6.10
N TYR A 299 -22.61 -6.39 -4.93
CA TYR A 299 -22.31 -6.99 -3.63
C TYR A 299 -23.06 -8.31 -3.43
N ASP A 300 -22.38 -9.28 -2.86
CA ASP A 300 -22.93 -10.58 -2.51
C ASP A 300 -22.88 -10.74 -0.99
N ASP A 301 -24.01 -11.15 -0.38
CA ASP A 301 -24.13 -11.31 1.07
C ASP A 301 -23.22 -12.42 1.66
N LEU A 302 -22.61 -13.23 0.80
CA LEU A 302 -21.62 -14.23 1.22
C LEU A 302 -20.23 -13.63 1.47
N ILE A 303 -19.95 -12.41 1.03
CA ILE A 303 -18.66 -11.72 1.24
C ILE A 303 -18.48 -11.41 2.74
N VAL A 304 -17.27 -11.72 3.28
CA VAL A 304 -16.92 -11.57 4.69
C VAL A 304 -15.69 -10.69 4.88
#